data_06fe1e1b8cc3ea49088270a7d592d00b
#
_entry.id   06fe1e1b8cc3ea49088270a7d592d00b
#
_cell.length_a   1.000
_cell.length_b   1.000
_cell.length_c   1.000
_cell.angle_alpha   90.00
_cell.angle_beta   90.00
_cell.angle_gamma   90.00
#
_symmetry.space_group_name_H-M   'P 1'
#
loop_
_entity.id
_entity.type
_entity.pdbx_description
1 polymer ?
#
loop_
_entity_poly.entity_id
_entity_poly.type
_entity_poly.pdbx_seq_one_letter_code
_entity_poly.pdbx_strand_id
1 'polypeptide(L)'
;MVLYGSVLLLLLGGIQGLLLGLLLLQRKAWFRAYLFLVLYLAVMLGQIGFKLLDKWWLMNHLLITYNISYKLPLLYGPLVWLFVRYLADENHPPRLPALHFLPFLGGALSISLGFFNGIHFPWYDLLYRGWSGMSVQLAVIAVYHYFALRLTGRRLAKGDAGRQVLWQWVRRFVVLSWGVTSAVSCLLTLLHETYPRYAALRFGFALLTFFIYWVSYWVMRSPRLFGVNDSLADHREPEKKYARSTLKAEEAERIADALSGLMDREKIYTDPDLTIEKLAARLDTNRHNLSQVLNERLQLSYFDYINNLRVEEAGKMLGSPLGRRLKIADIAYDAGFNSLSVFNDAFKKITGRTPSEFRRAAQKNGKIVPDRSVR
;
A
#
# COMPACT_ATOMS: atom_id res chain seq x y z
N MET A 1 -23.93 28.04 9.94
CA MET A 1 -22.48 27.78 10.07
C MET A 1 -22.13 26.27 10.05
N VAL A 2 -22.72 25.43 10.88
CA VAL A 2 -22.47 23.97 10.93
C VAL A 2 -22.76 23.24 9.58
N LEU A 3 -23.75 23.73 8.83
CA LEU A 3 -24.13 23.16 7.53
C LEU A 3 -23.02 23.30 6.49
N TYR A 4 -22.38 24.45 6.41
CA TYR A 4 -21.28 24.71 5.47
C TYR A 4 -20.00 23.95 5.84
N GLY A 5 -19.69 23.82 7.14
CA GLY A 5 -18.53 23.07 7.61
C GLY A 5 -18.59 21.59 7.24
N SER A 6 -19.77 20.95 7.36
CA SER A 6 -19.94 19.54 6.97
C SER A 6 -19.80 19.33 5.45
N VAL A 7 -20.31 20.24 4.64
CA VAL A 7 -20.16 20.19 3.18
C VAL A 7 -18.69 20.35 2.78
N LEU A 8 -18.00 21.32 3.40
CA LEU A 8 -16.56 21.53 3.15
C LEU A 8 -15.74 20.29 3.50
N LEU A 9 -15.99 19.65 4.65
CA LEU A 9 -15.32 18.42 5.06
C LEU A 9 -15.51 17.30 4.01
N LEU A 10 -16.73 17.13 3.51
CA LEU A 10 -17.04 16.10 2.51
C LEU A 10 -16.37 16.41 1.16
N LEU A 11 -16.32 17.68 0.74
CA LEU A 11 -15.62 18.10 -0.48
C LEU A 11 -14.11 17.85 -0.38
N LEU A 12 -13.49 18.22 0.74
CA LEU A 12 -12.08 17.97 0.99
C LEU A 12 -11.78 16.46 0.98
N GLY A 13 -12.62 15.63 1.60
CA GLY A 13 -12.51 14.18 1.54
C GLY A 13 -12.64 13.63 0.12
N GLY A 14 -13.55 14.21 -0.67
CA GLY A 14 -13.72 13.88 -2.08
C GLY A 14 -12.46 14.13 -2.91
N ILE A 15 -11.91 15.34 -2.80
CA ILE A 15 -10.67 15.74 -3.49
C ILE A 15 -9.50 14.85 -3.06
N GLN A 16 -9.34 14.64 -1.76
CA GLN A 16 -8.27 13.78 -1.23
C GLN A 16 -8.38 12.34 -1.73
N GLY A 17 -9.57 11.79 -1.79
CA GLY A 17 -9.81 10.43 -2.31
C GLY A 17 -9.50 10.30 -3.79
N LEU A 18 -9.84 11.31 -4.60
CA LEU A 18 -9.49 11.36 -6.02
C LEU A 18 -7.97 11.41 -6.23
N LEU A 19 -7.27 12.30 -5.51
CA LEU A 19 -5.81 12.41 -5.56
C LEU A 19 -5.14 11.09 -5.17
N LEU A 20 -5.61 10.45 -4.09
CA LEU A 20 -5.12 9.15 -3.68
C LEU A 20 -5.34 8.08 -4.75
N GLY A 21 -6.53 8.06 -5.36
CA GLY A 21 -6.85 7.15 -6.46
C GLY A 21 -5.90 7.32 -7.65
N LEU A 22 -5.64 8.55 -8.08
CA LEU A 22 -4.70 8.86 -9.15
C LEU A 22 -3.26 8.41 -8.81
N LEU A 23 -2.80 8.66 -7.59
CA LEU A 23 -1.49 8.22 -7.13
C LEU A 23 -1.36 6.68 -7.14
N LEU A 24 -2.39 5.96 -6.72
CA LEU A 24 -2.37 4.49 -6.71
C LEU A 24 -2.40 3.90 -8.11
N LEU A 25 -3.15 4.48 -9.05
CA LEU A 25 -3.22 4.01 -10.44
C LEU A 25 -1.92 4.20 -11.23
N GLN A 26 -1.07 5.16 -10.84
CA GLN A 26 0.24 5.35 -11.44
C GLN A 26 1.24 4.21 -11.10
N ARG A 27 0.89 3.33 -10.15
CA ARG A 27 1.74 2.23 -9.71
C ARG A 27 1.62 1.03 -10.63
N LYS A 28 2.72 0.65 -11.31
CA LYS A 28 2.77 -0.54 -12.16
C LYS A 28 2.77 -1.85 -11.34
N ALA A 29 3.53 -1.85 -10.22
CA ALA A 29 3.54 -3.00 -9.32
C ALA A 29 2.19 -3.15 -8.61
N TRP A 30 1.67 -4.38 -8.61
CA TRP A 30 0.36 -4.74 -8.04
C TRP A 30 -0.83 -3.91 -8.56
N PHE A 31 -0.74 -3.46 -9.80
CA PHE A 31 -1.78 -2.63 -10.44
C PHE A 31 -3.20 -3.19 -10.25
N ARG A 32 -3.38 -4.51 -10.40
CA ARG A 32 -4.69 -5.15 -10.22
C ARG A 32 -5.22 -5.02 -8.80
N ALA A 33 -4.36 -5.20 -7.78
CA ALA A 33 -4.76 -5.01 -6.39
C ALA A 33 -5.15 -3.56 -6.12
N TYR A 34 -4.32 -2.61 -6.54
CA TYR A 34 -4.62 -1.19 -6.37
C TYR A 34 -5.85 -0.73 -7.14
N LEU A 35 -6.15 -1.32 -8.29
CA LEU A 35 -7.38 -1.06 -9.01
C LEU A 35 -8.62 -1.33 -8.13
N PHE A 36 -8.65 -2.47 -7.39
CA PHE A 36 -9.76 -2.76 -6.48
C PHE A 36 -9.81 -1.82 -5.27
N LEU A 37 -8.66 -1.39 -4.76
CA LEU A 37 -8.62 -0.35 -3.72
C LEU A 37 -9.14 1.00 -4.23
N VAL A 38 -8.78 1.39 -5.46
CA VAL A 38 -9.28 2.61 -6.11
C VAL A 38 -10.78 2.52 -6.35
N LEU A 39 -11.28 1.38 -6.84
CA LEU A 39 -12.72 1.15 -7.01
C LEU A 39 -13.47 1.21 -5.67
N TYR A 40 -12.88 0.68 -4.60
CA TYR A 40 -13.43 0.79 -3.25
C TYR A 40 -13.54 2.26 -2.78
N LEU A 41 -12.49 3.05 -2.99
CA LEU A 41 -12.50 4.49 -2.72
C LEU A 41 -13.51 5.22 -3.61
N ALA A 42 -13.61 4.87 -4.89
CA ALA A 42 -14.56 5.45 -5.82
C ALA A 42 -16.03 5.21 -5.39
N VAL A 43 -16.34 4.03 -4.86
CA VAL A 43 -17.68 3.75 -4.28
C VAL A 43 -17.95 4.65 -3.08
N MET A 44 -16.98 4.86 -2.19
CA MET A 44 -17.10 5.79 -1.06
C MET A 44 -17.30 7.23 -1.54
N LEU A 45 -16.52 7.66 -2.53
CA LEU A 45 -16.65 8.99 -3.13
C LEU A 45 -18.00 9.17 -3.81
N GLY A 46 -18.50 8.15 -4.50
CA GLY A 46 -19.85 8.13 -5.07
C GLY A 46 -20.93 8.36 -4.01
N GLN A 47 -20.84 7.68 -2.87
CA GLN A 47 -21.77 7.90 -1.76
C GLN A 47 -21.67 9.30 -1.17
N ILE A 48 -20.47 9.85 -1.00
CA ILE A 48 -20.27 11.24 -0.56
C ILE A 48 -20.88 12.20 -1.59
N GLY A 49 -20.63 11.97 -2.88
CA GLY A 49 -21.17 12.78 -3.99
C GLY A 49 -22.70 12.83 -4.00
N PHE A 50 -23.35 11.66 -3.88
CA PHE A 50 -24.81 11.59 -3.77
C PHE A 50 -25.35 12.35 -2.54
N LYS A 51 -24.53 12.47 -1.49
CA LYS A 51 -24.93 13.22 -0.29
C LYS A 51 -24.73 14.72 -0.41
N LEU A 52 -23.75 15.16 -1.20
CA LEU A 52 -23.54 16.57 -1.48
C LEU A 52 -24.61 17.15 -2.39
N LEU A 53 -25.15 16.31 -3.29
CA LEU A 53 -26.27 16.70 -4.12
C LEU A 53 -27.54 16.81 -3.27
N ASP A 54 -28.38 17.77 -3.61
CA ASP A 54 -29.68 17.93 -2.95
C ASP A 54 -30.58 16.72 -3.26
N LYS A 55 -31.17 16.14 -2.21
CA LYS A 55 -32.08 14.99 -2.37
C LYS A 55 -33.26 15.32 -3.28
N TRP A 56 -33.81 16.54 -3.17
CA TRP A 56 -34.94 16.94 -4.00
C TRP A 56 -34.54 16.95 -5.48
N TRP A 57 -33.36 17.48 -5.81
CA TRP A 57 -32.83 17.49 -7.17
C TRP A 57 -32.61 16.07 -7.69
N LEU A 58 -31.97 15.19 -6.90
CA LEU A 58 -31.75 13.79 -7.26
C LEU A 58 -33.04 13.01 -7.47
N MET A 59 -34.03 13.21 -6.59
CA MET A 59 -35.31 12.50 -6.71
C MET A 59 -36.11 12.95 -7.93
N ASN A 60 -36.05 14.22 -8.32
CA ASN A 60 -36.78 14.73 -9.48
C ASN A 60 -36.10 14.45 -10.82
N HIS A 61 -34.75 14.34 -10.84
CA HIS A 61 -33.99 14.20 -12.08
C HIS A 61 -33.30 12.83 -12.25
N LEU A 62 -32.89 12.20 -11.15
CA LEU A 62 -32.11 10.96 -11.14
C LEU A 62 -32.61 9.96 -10.09
N LEU A 63 -33.92 9.79 -9.96
CA LEU A 63 -34.55 8.94 -8.93
C LEU A 63 -33.98 7.50 -8.92
N ILE A 64 -33.80 6.91 -10.08
CA ILE A 64 -33.25 5.56 -10.20
C ILE A 64 -31.81 5.47 -9.67
N THR A 65 -30.97 6.42 -10.03
CA THR A 65 -29.57 6.51 -9.58
C THR A 65 -29.49 6.73 -8.08
N TYR A 66 -30.37 7.58 -7.55
CA TYR A 66 -30.49 7.82 -6.11
C TYR A 66 -30.83 6.52 -5.37
N ASN A 67 -31.82 5.77 -5.81
CA ASN A 67 -32.20 4.50 -5.18
C ASN A 67 -31.11 3.44 -5.27
N ILE A 68 -30.42 3.32 -6.41
CA ILE A 68 -29.29 2.42 -6.60
C ILE A 68 -28.15 2.78 -5.63
N SER A 69 -27.93 4.06 -5.31
CA SER A 69 -26.86 4.50 -4.41
C SER A 69 -26.96 3.89 -3.01
N TYR A 70 -28.14 3.55 -2.53
CA TYR A 70 -28.32 2.83 -1.25
C TYR A 70 -27.85 1.37 -1.30
N LYS A 71 -27.57 0.82 -2.46
CA LYS A 71 -27.02 -0.54 -2.65
C LYS A 71 -25.50 -0.56 -2.79
N LEU A 72 -24.86 0.60 -2.92
CA LEU A 72 -23.40 0.71 -2.98
C LEU A 72 -22.66 0.01 -1.81
N PRO A 73 -23.18 -0.04 -0.57
CA PRO A 73 -22.55 -0.82 0.50
C PRO A 73 -22.34 -2.31 0.18
N LEU A 74 -23.13 -2.90 -0.70
CA LEU A 74 -22.94 -4.29 -1.17
C LEU A 74 -21.62 -4.50 -1.94
N LEU A 75 -21.00 -3.43 -2.43
CA LEU A 75 -19.71 -3.46 -3.13
C LEU A 75 -18.51 -3.44 -2.16
N TYR A 76 -18.68 -2.96 -0.94
CA TYR A 76 -17.55 -2.78 -0.01
C TYR A 76 -16.83 -4.09 0.31
N GLY A 77 -17.59 -5.12 0.67
CA GLY A 77 -17.03 -6.43 1.00
C GLY A 77 -16.25 -7.05 -0.17
N PRO A 78 -16.87 -7.25 -1.33
CA PRO A 78 -16.20 -7.77 -2.53
C PRO A 78 -14.94 -7.03 -2.92
N LEU A 79 -14.97 -5.69 -2.92
CA LEU A 79 -13.82 -4.88 -3.33
C LEU A 79 -12.64 -5.01 -2.34
N VAL A 80 -12.91 -5.01 -1.03
CA VAL A 80 -11.87 -5.26 -0.01
C VAL A 80 -11.29 -6.66 -0.14
N TRP A 81 -12.13 -7.67 -0.33
CA TRP A 81 -11.68 -9.05 -0.54
C TRP A 81 -10.78 -9.19 -1.77
N LEU A 82 -11.22 -8.65 -2.91
CA LEU A 82 -10.46 -8.70 -4.16
C LEU A 82 -9.14 -7.94 -4.02
N PHE A 83 -9.12 -6.76 -3.39
CA PHE A 83 -7.88 -6.04 -3.08
C PHE A 83 -6.89 -6.95 -2.32
N VAL A 84 -7.32 -7.53 -1.20
CA VAL A 84 -6.45 -8.38 -0.36
C VAL A 84 -6.03 -9.65 -1.12
N ARG A 85 -6.92 -10.25 -1.90
CA ARG A 85 -6.65 -11.47 -2.65
C ARG A 85 -5.62 -11.26 -3.75
N TYR A 86 -5.75 -10.18 -4.55
CA TYR A 86 -4.78 -9.84 -5.59
C TYR A 86 -3.44 -9.36 -5.01
N LEU A 87 -3.45 -8.68 -3.86
CA LEU A 87 -2.22 -8.32 -3.16
C LEU A 87 -1.49 -9.56 -2.61
N ALA A 88 -2.23 -10.60 -2.24
CA ALA A 88 -1.67 -11.84 -1.74
C ALA A 88 -1.04 -12.70 -2.85
N ASP A 89 -1.65 -12.73 -4.03
CA ASP A 89 -1.21 -13.56 -5.15
C ASP A 89 -1.74 -12.98 -6.47
N GLU A 90 -0.91 -12.21 -7.13
CA GLU A 90 -1.24 -11.57 -8.40
C GLU A 90 -1.26 -12.56 -9.58
N ASN A 91 -0.47 -13.63 -9.49
CA ASN A 91 -0.29 -14.61 -10.56
C ASN A 91 -1.46 -15.60 -10.65
N HIS A 92 -2.17 -15.84 -9.54
CA HIS A 92 -3.33 -16.73 -9.49
C HIS A 92 -4.59 -15.94 -9.10
N PRO A 93 -5.18 -15.19 -10.05
CA PRO A 93 -6.39 -14.43 -9.79
C PRO A 93 -7.55 -15.37 -9.42
N PRO A 94 -8.54 -14.87 -8.66
CA PRO A 94 -9.74 -15.66 -8.39
C PRO A 94 -10.45 -16.00 -9.69
N ARG A 95 -10.96 -17.22 -9.78
CA ARG A 95 -11.84 -17.62 -10.88
C ARG A 95 -13.11 -16.78 -10.82
N LEU A 96 -13.53 -16.15 -11.90
CA LEU A 96 -14.77 -15.40 -12.00
C LEU A 96 -14.93 -14.26 -10.93
N PRO A 97 -14.04 -13.24 -10.89
CA PRO A 97 -14.15 -12.15 -9.94
C PRO A 97 -15.47 -11.37 -10.05
N ALA A 98 -16.10 -11.37 -11.21
CA ALA A 98 -17.38 -10.71 -11.46
C ALA A 98 -18.55 -11.27 -10.63
N LEU A 99 -18.52 -12.56 -10.25
CA LEU A 99 -19.59 -13.18 -9.45
C LEU A 99 -19.72 -12.56 -8.05
N HIS A 100 -18.63 -11.98 -7.52
CA HIS A 100 -18.67 -11.30 -6.22
C HIS A 100 -19.56 -10.05 -6.21
N PHE A 101 -19.91 -9.50 -7.38
CA PHE A 101 -20.76 -8.32 -7.52
C PHE A 101 -22.24 -8.66 -7.74
N LEU A 102 -22.62 -9.93 -7.83
CA LEU A 102 -24.01 -10.37 -8.03
C LEU A 102 -25.00 -9.80 -7.01
N PRO A 103 -24.69 -9.69 -5.70
CA PRO A 103 -25.62 -9.08 -4.75
C PRO A 103 -25.96 -7.63 -5.08
N PHE A 104 -24.98 -6.85 -5.51
CA PHE A 104 -25.21 -5.48 -5.96
C PHE A 104 -26.00 -5.42 -7.29
N LEU A 105 -25.59 -6.23 -8.26
CA LEU A 105 -26.22 -6.27 -9.59
C LEU A 105 -27.69 -6.69 -9.50
N GLY A 106 -28.01 -7.67 -8.65
CA GLY A 106 -29.38 -8.10 -8.41
C GLY A 106 -30.24 -6.99 -7.83
N GLY A 107 -29.72 -6.25 -6.84
CA GLY A 107 -30.41 -5.10 -6.27
C GLY A 107 -30.60 -3.95 -7.25
N ALA A 108 -29.56 -3.61 -8.02
CA ALA A 108 -29.63 -2.55 -9.02
C ALA A 108 -30.60 -2.90 -10.17
N LEU A 109 -30.55 -4.14 -10.67
CA LEU A 109 -31.43 -4.62 -11.71
C LEU A 109 -32.90 -4.58 -11.28
N SER A 110 -33.18 -5.03 -10.05
CA SER A 110 -34.56 -5.02 -9.51
C SER A 110 -35.12 -3.62 -9.39
N ILE A 111 -34.32 -2.64 -8.94
CA ILE A 111 -34.71 -1.22 -8.92
C ILE A 111 -35.00 -0.72 -10.33
N SER A 112 -34.13 -1.05 -11.28
CA SER A 112 -34.27 -0.61 -12.68
C SER A 112 -35.54 -1.19 -13.35
N LEU A 113 -35.80 -2.47 -13.18
CA LEU A 113 -36.99 -3.11 -13.72
C LEU A 113 -38.28 -2.60 -13.06
N GLY A 114 -38.25 -2.36 -11.74
CA GLY A 114 -39.37 -1.73 -11.05
C GLY A 114 -39.68 -0.30 -11.54
N PHE A 115 -38.61 0.48 -11.81
CA PHE A 115 -38.75 1.87 -12.26
C PHE A 115 -39.26 1.99 -13.71
N PHE A 116 -38.68 1.22 -14.63
CA PHE A 116 -39.02 1.33 -16.06
C PHE A 116 -40.26 0.51 -16.49
N ASN A 117 -40.43 -0.67 -15.91
CA ASN A 117 -41.43 -1.63 -16.37
C ASN A 117 -42.55 -1.87 -15.34
N GLY A 118 -42.51 -1.23 -14.18
CA GLY A 118 -43.47 -1.46 -13.08
C GLY A 118 -43.40 -2.89 -12.51
N ILE A 119 -42.36 -3.66 -12.82
CA ILE A 119 -42.21 -5.04 -12.35
C ILE A 119 -41.78 -5.01 -10.89
N HIS A 120 -42.60 -5.55 -10.01
CA HIS A 120 -42.28 -5.67 -8.60
C HIS A 120 -41.91 -7.10 -8.23
N PHE A 121 -40.75 -7.28 -7.66
CA PHE A 121 -40.25 -8.56 -7.17
C PHE A 121 -40.43 -8.67 -5.65
N PRO A 122 -41.30 -9.57 -5.13
CA PRO A 122 -41.48 -9.72 -3.67
C PRO A 122 -40.20 -10.02 -2.90
N TRP A 123 -39.26 -10.80 -3.50
CA TRP A 123 -37.97 -11.11 -2.93
C TRP A 123 -37.05 -9.87 -2.79
N TYR A 124 -37.31 -8.82 -3.60
CA TYR A 124 -36.56 -7.57 -3.49
C TYR A 124 -36.82 -6.87 -2.15
N ASP A 125 -38.08 -6.78 -1.71
CA ASP A 125 -38.39 -6.17 -0.40
C ASP A 125 -37.76 -6.97 0.73
N LEU A 126 -37.80 -8.31 0.65
CA LEU A 126 -37.18 -9.17 1.66
C LEU A 126 -35.67 -9.01 1.74
N LEU A 127 -34.97 -8.91 0.60
CA LEU A 127 -33.50 -8.95 0.57
C LEU A 127 -32.84 -7.57 0.53
N TYR A 128 -33.55 -6.53 0.10
CA TYR A 128 -32.91 -5.24 -0.21
C TYR A 128 -33.59 -4.02 0.42
N ARG A 129 -34.72 -4.16 1.11
CA ARG A 129 -35.46 -3.03 1.67
C ARG A 129 -35.45 -3.02 3.19
N GLY A 130 -35.47 -1.82 3.79
CA GLY A 130 -35.57 -1.63 5.24
C GLY A 130 -34.53 -2.41 6.06
N TRP A 131 -34.97 -2.94 7.18
CA TRP A 131 -34.13 -3.68 8.12
C TRP A 131 -33.60 -5.01 7.55
N SER A 132 -34.38 -5.70 6.76
CA SER A 132 -33.93 -6.94 6.10
C SER A 132 -32.82 -6.64 5.09
N GLY A 133 -32.95 -5.58 4.30
CA GLY A 133 -31.92 -5.13 3.38
C GLY A 133 -30.64 -4.71 4.09
N MET A 134 -30.73 -4.04 5.25
CA MET A 134 -29.57 -3.76 6.08
C MET A 134 -28.88 -5.03 6.58
N SER A 135 -29.65 -5.99 7.06
CA SER A 135 -29.11 -7.27 7.56
C SER A 135 -28.35 -8.01 6.46
N VAL A 136 -28.87 -8.03 5.22
CA VAL A 136 -28.19 -8.61 4.06
C VAL A 136 -26.89 -7.85 3.73
N GLN A 137 -26.91 -6.52 3.74
CA GLN A 137 -25.70 -5.71 3.51
C GLN A 137 -24.63 -6.00 4.55
N LEU A 138 -25.01 -6.02 5.84
CA LEU A 138 -24.08 -6.31 6.94
C LEU A 138 -23.53 -7.73 6.85
N ALA A 139 -24.35 -8.71 6.48
CA ALA A 139 -23.92 -10.09 6.29
C ALA A 139 -22.90 -10.20 5.13
N VAL A 140 -23.18 -9.55 3.98
CA VAL A 140 -22.24 -9.52 2.84
C VAL A 140 -20.91 -8.86 3.27
N ILE A 141 -20.96 -7.70 3.92
CA ILE A 141 -19.77 -7.02 4.41
C ILE A 141 -18.99 -7.95 5.36
N ALA A 142 -19.65 -8.55 6.35
CA ALA A 142 -19.03 -9.42 7.36
C ALA A 142 -18.34 -10.64 6.74
N VAL A 143 -19.01 -11.35 5.83
CA VAL A 143 -18.46 -12.54 5.18
C VAL A 143 -17.18 -12.22 4.42
N TYR A 144 -17.17 -11.18 3.59
CA TYR A 144 -15.99 -10.81 2.82
C TYR A 144 -14.83 -10.31 3.70
N HIS A 145 -15.14 -9.50 4.73
CA HIS A 145 -14.12 -9.02 5.66
C HIS A 145 -13.55 -10.17 6.50
N TYR A 146 -14.37 -11.15 6.90
CA TYR A 146 -13.89 -12.37 7.57
C TYR A 146 -12.86 -13.11 6.70
N PHE A 147 -13.16 -13.37 5.43
CA PHE A 147 -12.21 -14.03 4.53
C PHE A 147 -10.94 -13.19 4.29
N ALA A 148 -11.06 -11.86 4.19
CA ALA A 148 -9.93 -10.96 4.08
C ALA A 148 -9.05 -11.02 5.35
N LEU A 149 -9.63 -11.01 6.55
CA LEU A 149 -8.91 -11.15 7.82
C LEU A 149 -8.23 -12.51 7.95
N ARG A 150 -8.90 -13.58 7.54
CA ARG A 150 -8.32 -14.93 7.56
C ARG A 150 -7.11 -15.02 6.62
N LEU A 151 -7.19 -14.42 5.44
CA LEU A 151 -6.08 -14.40 4.48
C LEU A 151 -4.90 -13.56 4.99
N THR A 152 -5.14 -12.37 5.53
CA THR A 152 -4.08 -11.53 6.13
C THR A 152 -3.42 -12.20 7.33
N GLY A 153 -4.19 -12.90 8.16
CA GLY A 153 -3.66 -13.69 9.27
C GLY A 153 -2.71 -14.80 8.81
N ARG A 154 -3.09 -15.54 7.76
CA ARG A 154 -2.24 -16.59 7.17
C ARG A 154 -0.95 -16.02 6.58
N ARG A 155 -0.99 -14.84 5.96
CA ARG A 155 0.19 -14.17 5.40
C ARG A 155 1.13 -13.66 6.50
N LEU A 156 0.59 -13.13 7.59
CA LEU A 156 1.36 -12.72 8.77
C LEU A 156 2.06 -13.92 9.44
N ALA A 157 1.38 -15.07 9.53
CA ALA A 157 1.94 -16.29 10.13
C ALA A 157 3.07 -16.92 9.29
N LYS A 158 3.12 -16.67 7.98
CA LYS A 158 4.20 -17.18 7.10
C LYS A 158 5.54 -16.48 7.26
N GLY A 159 5.61 -15.39 8.05
CA GLY A 159 6.85 -14.79 8.51
C GLY A 159 7.72 -14.11 7.43
N ASP A 160 7.14 -13.69 6.30
CA ASP A 160 7.86 -12.90 5.28
C ASP A 160 8.27 -11.54 5.88
N ALA A 161 9.49 -11.47 6.40
CA ALA A 161 10.00 -10.30 7.13
C ALA A 161 9.92 -9.01 6.29
N GLY A 162 10.15 -9.11 4.97
CA GLY A 162 10.09 -7.96 4.05
C GLY A 162 8.69 -7.40 3.85
N ARG A 163 7.63 -8.21 4.06
CA ARG A 163 6.24 -7.81 3.84
C ARG A 163 5.41 -7.75 5.12
N GLN A 164 5.98 -8.02 6.28
CA GLN A 164 5.25 -8.06 7.55
C GLN A 164 4.56 -6.74 7.87
N VAL A 165 5.24 -5.62 7.67
CA VAL A 165 4.68 -4.26 7.89
C VAL A 165 3.50 -4.00 6.95
N LEU A 166 3.60 -4.41 5.68
CA LEU A 166 2.51 -4.30 4.71
C LEU A 166 1.28 -5.10 5.17
N TRP A 167 1.46 -6.38 5.57
CA TRP A 167 0.35 -7.21 6.02
C TRP A 167 -0.27 -6.76 7.33
N GLN A 168 0.51 -6.16 8.24
CA GLN A 168 -0.03 -5.50 9.44
C GLN A 168 -0.91 -4.30 9.08
N TRP A 169 -0.46 -3.48 8.12
CA TRP A 169 -1.25 -2.36 7.62
C TRP A 169 -2.54 -2.85 6.95
N VAL A 170 -2.45 -3.84 6.04
CA VAL A 170 -3.62 -4.42 5.36
C VAL A 170 -4.62 -4.96 6.36
N ARG A 171 -4.18 -5.65 7.41
CA ARG A 171 -5.06 -6.15 8.47
C ARG A 171 -5.78 -5.02 9.20
N ARG A 172 -5.08 -3.93 9.56
CA ARG A 172 -5.69 -2.74 10.17
C ARG A 172 -6.68 -2.08 9.21
N PHE A 173 -6.33 -1.97 7.94
CA PHE A 173 -7.23 -1.47 6.89
C PHE A 173 -8.51 -2.29 6.83
N VAL A 174 -8.45 -3.62 6.80
CA VAL A 174 -9.62 -4.51 6.74
C VAL A 174 -10.50 -4.34 7.98
N VAL A 175 -9.92 -4.28 9.18
CA VAL A 175 -10.67 -4.09 10.44
C VAL A 175 -11.40 -2.74 10.46
N LEU A 176 -10.67 -1.66 10.15
CA LEU A 176 -11.26 -0.30 10.13
C LEU A 176 -12.30 -0.14 9.02
N SER A 177 -12.02 -0.69 7.83
CA SER A 177 -12.97 -0.76 6.73
C SER A 177 -14.28 -1.44 7.15
N TRP A 178 -14.19 -2.60 7.84
CA TRP A 178 -15.36 -3.31 8.34
C TRP A 178 -16.18 -2.46 9.30
N GLY A 179 -15.54 -1.85 10.30
CA GLY A 179 -16.21 -0.98 11.26
C GLY A 179 -16.91 0.21 10.59
N VAL A 180 -16.18 0.94 9.73
CA VAL A 180 -16.70 2.15 9.05
C VAL A 180 -17.84 1.80 8.11
N THR A 181 -17.70 0.78 7.26
CA THR A 181 -18.73 0.41 6.28
C THR A 181 -19.98 -0.16 6.95
N SER A 182 -19.83 -0.93 8.04
CA SER A 182 -20.96 -1.40 8.84
C SER A 182 -21.68 -0.25 9.54
N ALA A 183 -20.96 0.69 10.14
CA ALA A 183 -21.53 1.87 10.78
C ALA A 183 -22.30 2.75 9.78
N VAL A 184 -21.73 2.96 8.58
CA VAL A 184 -22.41 3.72 7.53
C VAL A 184 -23.67 3.01 7.05
N SER A 185 -23.64 1.67 6.86
CA SER A 185 -24.82 0.90 6.47
C SER A 185 -25.94 0.98 7.52
N CYS A 186 -25.59 0.86 8.80
CA CYS A 186 -26.55 1.04 9.90
C CYS A 186 -27.13 2.45 9.92
N LEU A 187 -26.30 3.48 9.85
CA LEU A 187 -26.73 4.87 9.85
C LEU A 187 -27.64 5.20 8.65
N LEU A 188 -27.32 4.72 7.46
CA LEU A 188 -28.13 4.93 6.27
C LEU A 188 -29.54 4.37 6.45
N THR A 189 -29.69 3.19 7.04
CA THR A 189 -31.01 2.56 7.24
C THR A 189 -31.78 3.20 8.39
N LEU A 190 -31.13 3.35 9.56
CA LEU A 190 -31.75 3.97 10.73
C LEU A 190 -32.29 5.37 10.46
N LEU A 191 -31.48 6.19 9.80
CA LEU A 191 -31.83 7.58 9.54
C LEU A 191 -32.81 7.72 8.35
N HIS A 192 -32.85 6.74 7.45
CA HIS A 192 -33.84 6.69 6.40
C HIS A 192 -35.25 6.42 6.96
N GLU A 193 -35.37 5.52 7.92
CA GLU A 193 -36.65 5.10 8.51
C GLU A 193 -37.15 6.10 9.58
N THR A 194 -36.24 6.67 10.39
CA THR A 194 -36.62 7.43 11.60
C THR A 194 -36.58 8.94 11.43
N TYR A 195 -35.71 9.48 10.61
CA TYR A 195 -35.50 10.93 10.47
C TYR A 195 -35.34 11.36 9.01
N PRO A 196 -36.35 11.92 8.38
CA PRO A 196 -36.24 12.47 7.03
C PRO A 196 -35.35 13.73 6.93
N ARG A 197 -34.81 14.24 8.05
CA ARG A 197 -33.98 15.45 8.07
C ARG A 197 -32.50 15.13 7.76
N TYR A 198 -32.07 15.65 6.64
CA TYR A 198 -30.76 15.45 5.98
C TYR A 198 -29.50 15.73 6.81
N ALA A 199 -29.59 16.50 7.91
CA ALA A 199 -28.44 16.88 8.71
C ALA A 199 -27.74 15.69 9.38
N ALA A 200 -28.50 14.74 9.91
CA ALA A 200 -27.95 13.58 10.62
C ALA A 200 -27.19 12.62 9.69
N LEU A 201 -27.60 12.47 8.43
CA LEU A 201 -26.91 11.65 7.43
C LEU A 201 -25.49 12.16 7.12
N ARG A 202 -25.22 13.45 7.31
CA ARG A 202 -23.89 14.03 7.04
C ARG A 202 -22.82 13.54 8.01
N PHE A 203 -23.18 13.23 9.25
CA PHE A 203 -22.25 12.68 10.23
C PHE A 203 -21.80 11.27 9.85
N GLY A 204 -22.69 10.41 9.33
CA GLY A 204 -22.32 9.08 8.83
C GLY A 204 -21.28 9.16 7.72
N PHE A 205 -21.42 10.11 6.79
CA PHE A 205 -20.45 10.28 5.70
C PHE A 205 -19.15 10.95 6.13
N ALA A 206 -19.11 11.65 7.27
CA ALA A 206 -17.87 12.12 7.87
C ALA A 206 -16.93 10.92 8.22
N LEU A 207 -17.50 9.78 8.64
CA LEU A 207 -16.70 8.56 8.88
C LEU A 207 -15.98 8.08 7.63
N LEU A 208 -16.64 8.12 6.45
CA LEU A 208 -15.99 7.77 5.17
C LEU A 208 -14.86 8.74 4.85
N THR A 209 -15.08 10.04 5.08
CA THR A 209 -14.07 11.08 4.86
C THR A 209 -12.85 10.85 5.75
N PHE A 210 -13.02 10.64 7.04
CA PHE A 210 -11.94 10.34 7.96
C PHE A 210 -11.20 9.06 7.58
N PHE A 211 -11.92 8.03 7.12
CA PHE A 211 -11.30 6.80 6.66
C PHE A 211 -10.44 7.03 5.40
N ILE A 212 -10.91 7.82 4.44
CA ILE A 212 -10.13 8.21 3.24
C ILE A 212 -8.85 8.95 3.67
N TYR A 213 -8.94 9.90 4.60
CA TYR A 213 -7.76 10.60 5.15
C TYR A 213 -6.80 9.65 5.85
N TRP A 214 -7.31 8.69 6.61
CA TRP A 214 -6.48 7.68 7.27
C TRP A 214 -5.72 6.81 6.25
N VAL A 215 -6.40 6.33 5.20
CA VAL A 215 -5.75 5.57 4.11
C VAL A 215 -4.69 6.43 3.42
N SER A 216 -5.03 7.69 3.08
CA SER A 216 -4.11 8.63 2.43
C SER A 216 -2.87 8.88 3.26
N TYR A 217 -3.03 9.12 4.56
CA TYR A 217 -1.92 9.33 5.48
C TYR A 217 -0.95 8.16 5.47
N TRP A 218 -1.46 6.93 5.55
CA TRP A 218 -0.61 5.74 5.55
C TRP A 218 0.08 5.48 4.21
N VAL A 219 -0.61 5.71 3.09
CA VAL A 219 -0.01 5.60 1.75
C VAL A 219 1.12 6.61 1.57
N MET A 220 0.94 7.86 2.02
CA MET A 220 1.97 8.90 1.95
C MET A 220 3.15 8.65 2.91
N ARG A 221 2.85 8.21 4.14
CA ARG A 221 3.89 7.94 5.16
C ARG A 221 4.74 6.72 4.83
N SER A 222 4.23 5.77 4.07
CA SER A 222 4.91 4.52 3.77
C SER A 222 5.03 4.28 2.25
N PRO A 223 5.67 5.20 1.50
CA PRO A 223 5.73 5.12 0.06
C PRO A 223 6.38 3.82 -0.45
N ARG A 224 7.31 3.24 0.33
CA ARG A 224 7.96 1.96 0.01
C ARG A 224 7.02 0.75 0.07
N LEU A 225 6.05 0.76 0.99
CA LEU A 225 5.06 -0.33 1.11
C LEU A 225 4.11 -0.35 -0.10
N PHE A 226 3.94 0.79 -0.76
CA PHE A 226 3.03 0.97 -1.88
C PHE A 226 3.77 1.12 -3.23
N GLY A 227 5.01 0.64 -3.33
CA GLY A 227 5.76 0.58 -4.59
C GLY A 227 6.33 1.93 -5.07
N VAL A 228 6.53 2.91 -4.17
CA VAL A 228 7.14 4.20 -4.54
C VAL A 228 8.61 4.05 -4.91
N ASN A 229 9.26 2.98 -4.47
CA ASN A 229 10.61 2.61 -4.88
C ASN A 229 10.57 1.23 -5.54
N ASP A 230 10.03 1.12 -6.74
CA ASP A 230 10.14 -0.10 -7.57
C ASP A 230 11.59 -0.49 -7.89
N SER A 231 12.54 0.37 -7.64
CA SER A 231 13.96 0.05 -7.64
C SER A 231 14.41 -0.86 -6.48
N LEU A 232 13.55 -1.07 -5.44
CA LEU A 232 13.85 -1.93 -4.28
C LEU A 232 13.19 -3.31 -4.34
N ALA A 233 12.26 -3.53 -5.27
CA ALA A 233 11.44 -4.75 -5.32
C ALA A 233 11.87 -5.73 -6.43
N ASP A 234 13.06 -5.57 -6.99
CA ASP A 234 13.59 -6.52 -7.99
C ASP A 234 14.21 -7.78 -7.35
N HIS A 235 13.61 -8.25 -6.24
CA HIS A 235 13.85 -9.59 -5.71
C HIS A 235 12.98 -10.65 -6.42
N ARG A 236 12.82 -10.54 -7.74
CA ARG A 236 12.32 -11.66 -8.55
C ARG A 236 13.50 -12.55 -8.88
N GLU A 237 13.30 -13.86 -8.64
CA GLU A 237 14.26 -14.92 -8.91
C GLU A 237 15.22 -14.62 -10.07
N PRO A 238 16.55 -14.69 -9.85
CA PRO A 238 17.55 -14.28 -10.84
C PRO A 238 17.51 -15.11 -12.14
N GLU A 239 17.06 -16.36 -12.07
CA GLU A 239 17.24 -17.33 -13.17
C GLU A 239 16.44 -17.06 -14.44
N LYS A 240 15.28 -16.33 -14.38
CA LYS A 240 14.45 -16.13 -15.59
C LYS A 240 14.61 -14.78 -16.27
N LYS A 241 15.22 -13.80 -15.60
CA LYS A 241 15.26 -12.39 -16.09
C LYS A 241 16.35 -12.15 -17.12
N TYR A 242 17.47 -12.86 -16.99
CA TYR A 242 18.65 -12.62 -17.82
C TYR A 242 18.89 -13.71 -18.90
N ALA A 243 17.99 -14.69 -19.04
CA ALA A 243 18.08 -15.76 -20.04
C ALA A 243 18.15 -15.29 -21.52
N ARG A 244 17.96 -13.98 -21.77
CA ARG A 244 18.11 -13.33 -23.08
C ARG A 244 19.17 -12.23 -23.09
N SER A 245 20.01 -12.13 -22.06
CA SER A 245 21.06 -11.13 -22.02
C SER A 245 22.22 -11.53 -22.94
N THR A 246 22.70 -10.57 -23.72
CA THR A 246 23.88 -10.70 -24.61
C THR A 246 25.17 -10.25 -23.92
N LEU A 247 25.16 -10.01 -22.58
CA LEU A 247 26.35 -9.56 -21.86
C LEU A 247 27.42 -10.65 -21.90
N LYS A 248 28.55 -10.37 -22.54
CA LYS A 248 29.68 -11.29 -22.60
C LYS A 248 30.36 -11.42 -21.23
N ALA A 249 30.92 -12.61 -20.93
CA ALA A 249 31.55 -12.86 -19.63
C ALA A 249 32.70 -11.88 -19.34
N GLU A 250 33.48 -11.52 -20.35
CA GLU A 250 34.58 -10.55 -20.25
C GLU A 250 34.11 -9.15 -19.90
N GLU A 251 33.00 -8.73 -20.49
CA GLU A 251 32.41 -7.43 -20.16
C GLU A 251 31.80 -7.38 -18.76
N ALA A 252 31.18 -8.49 -18.31
CA ALA A 252 30.68 -8.62 -16.95
C ALA A 252 31.83 -8.55 -15.91
N GLU A 253 32.98 -9.14 -16.21
CA GLU A 253 34.18 -9.10 -15.36
C GLU A 253 34.78 -7.69 -15.32
N ARG A 254 34.91 -7.02 -16.47
CA ARG A 254 35.32 -5.61 -16.56
C ARG A 254 34.44 -4.68 -15.70
N ILE A 255 33.12 -4.86 -15.77
CA ILE A 255 32.18 -4.06 -14.98
C ILE A 255 32.35 -4.35 -13.49
N ALA A 256 32.54 -5.61 -13.08
CA ALA A 256 32.73 -6.00 -11.69
C ALA A 256 34.03 -5.42 -11.10
N ASP A 257 35.12 -5.46 -11.83
CA ASP A 257 36.41 -4.92 -11.42
C ASP A 257 36.37 -3.39 -11.33
N ALA A 258 35.80 -2.74 -12.33
CA ALA A 258 35.62 -1.29 -12.33
C ALA A 258 34.72 -0.82 -11.17
N LEU A 259 33.64 -1.58 -10.86
CA LEU A 259 32.74 -1.33 -9.73
C LEU A 259 33.52 -1.39 -8.40
N SER A 260 34.28 -2.46 -8.18
CA SER A 260 35.09 -2.61 -6.96
C SER A 260 36.09 -1.46 -6.82
N GLY A 261 36.83 -1.15 -7.89
CA GLY A 261 37.80 -0.04 -7.88
C GLY A 261 37.18 1.33 -7.60
N LEU A 262 35.97 1.59 -8.14
CA LEU A 262 35.25 2.84 -7.90
C LEU A 262 34.80 2.95 -6.44
N MET A 263 34.28 1.86 -5.85
CA MET A 263 33.84 1.83 -4.46
C MET A 263 34.98 2.01 -3.48
N ASP A 264 36.13 1.41 -3.72
CA ASP A 264 37.29 1.47 -2.84
C ASP A 264 38.02 2.83 -2.89
N ARG A 265 38.13 3.41 -4.11
CA ARG A 265 38.89 4.66 -4.31
C ARG A 265 38.08 5.92 -4.03
N GLU A 266 36.86 5.97 -4.53
CA GLU A 266 36.04 7.21 -4.49
C GLU A 266 34.95 7.16 -3.41
N LYS A 267 34.69 6.01 -2.80
CA LYS A 267 33.62 5.80 -1.81
C LYS A 267 32.29 6.41 -2.25
N ILE A 268 31.98 6.34 -3.53
CA ILE A 268 30.80 6.96 -4.15
C ILE A 268 29.48 6.54 -3.47
N TYR A 269 29.47 5.44 -2.73
CA TYR A 269 28.33 4.98 -1.95
C TYR A 269 27.95 5.94 -0.82
N THR A 270 28.84 6.85 -0.40
CA THR A 270 28.52 7.88 0.61
C THR A 270 27.70 9.03 0.05
N ASP A 271 27.57 9.14 -1.30
CA ASP A 271 26.62 10.09 -1.90
C ASP A 271 25.16 9.60 -1.63
N PRO A 272 24.36 10.38 -0.86
CA PRO A 272 22.98 10.02 -0.56
C PRO A 272 22.09 9.95 -1.81
N ASP A 273 22.43 10.68 -2.87
CA ASP A 273 21.67 10.74 -4.13
C ASP A 273 22.19 9.77 -5.19
N LEU A 274 23.04 8.82 -4.82
CA LEU A 274 23.53 7.78 -5.72
C LEU A 274 22.39 6.87 -6.17
N THR A 275 22.21 6.76 -7.48
CA THR A 275 21.27 5.83 -8.11
C THR A 275 22.00 4.80 -8.97
N ILE A 276 21.33 3.68 -9.29
CA ILE A 276 21.94 2.66 -10.16
C ILE A 276 22.24 3.21 -11.56
N GLU A 277 21.45 4.18 -12.04
CA GLU A 277 21.66 4.86 -13.31
C GLU A 277 22.93 5.72 -13.28
N LYS A 278 23.11 6.51 -12.21
CA LYS A 278 24.33 7.30 -12.00
C LYS A 278 25.58 6.40 -11.91
N LEU A 279 25.45 5.30 -11.16
CA LEU A 279 26.55 4.34 -11.01
C LEU A 279 26.89 3.64 -12.34
N ALA A 280 25.86 3.21 -13.10
CA ALA A 280 26.05 2.59 -14.40
C ALA A 280 26.73 3.56 -15.39
N ALA A 281 26.33 4.82 -15.40
CA ALA A 281 26.97 5.86 -16.22
C ALA A 281 28.45 6.06 -15.86
N ARG A 282 28.81 6.02 -14.58
CA ARG A 282 30.22 6.12 -14.13
C ARG A 282 31.07 4.90 -14.53
N LEU A 283 30.44 3.74 -14.73
CA LEU A 283 31.08 2.49 -15.13
C LEU A 283 31.04 2.28 -16.66
N ASP A 284 30.61 3.26 -17.42
CA ASP A 284 30.41 3.19 -18.88
C ASP A 284 29.58 1.95 -19.29
N THR A 285 28.46 1.78 -18.60
CA THR A 285 27.51 0.69 -18.83
C THR A 285 26.07 1.14 -18.64
N ASN A 286 25.11 0.27 -18.92
CA ASN A 286 23.71 0.55 -18.66
C ASN A 286 23.23 -0.11 -17.36
N ARG A 287 22.08 0.37 -16.85
CA ARG A 287 21.45 -0.15 -15.64
C ARG A 287 21.22 -1.66 -15.66
N HIS A 288 20.85 -2.19 -16.85
CA HIS A 288 20.52 -3.62 -17.00
C HIS A 288 21.76 -4.50 -16.79
N ASN A 289 22.86 -4.18 -17.46
CA ASN A 289 24.13 -4.89 -17.34
C ASN A 289 24.69 -4.80 -15.93
N LEU A 290 24.67 -3.60 -15.31
CA LEU A 290 25.12 -3.45 -13.92
C LEU A 290 24.29 -4.27 -12.95
N SER A 291 22.95 -4.24 -13.10
CA SER A 291 22.05 -5.06 -12.26
C SER A 291 22.31 -6.56 -12.45
N GLN A 292 22.58 -7.01 -13.67
CA GLN A 292 22.93 -8.39 -13.97
C GLN A 292 24.24 -8.80 -13.30
N VAL A 293 25.29 -8.00 -13.41
CA VAL A 293 26.60 -8.26 -12.76
C VAL A 293 26.45 -8.35 -11.26
N LEU A 294 25.73 -7.42 -10.62
CA LEU A 294 25.49 -7.45 -9.18
C LEU A 294 24.76 -8.73 -8.75
N ASN A 295 23.73 -9.15 -9.50
CA ASN A 295 22.93 -10.31 -9.15
C ASN A 295 23.65 -11.64 -9.45
N GLU A 296 24.34 -11.78 -10.61
CA GLU A 296 24.96 -13.03 -11.02
C GLU A 296 26.33 -13.28 -10.37
N ARG A 297 27.14 -12.21 -10.21
CA ARG A 297 28.50 -12.33 -9.67
C ARG A 297 28.57 -12.13 -8.16
N LEU A 298 27.81 -11.16 -7.63
CA LEU A 298 27.85 -10.79 -6.22
C LEU A 298 26.66 -11.33 -5.42
N GLN A 299 25.65 -11.91 -6.09
CA GLN A 299 24.42 -12.42 -5.47
C GLN A 299 23.69 -11.35 -4.62
N LEU A 300 23.85 -10.07 -4.98
CA LEU A 300 23.30 -8.94 -4.26
C LEU A 300 22.47 -8.07 -5.18
N SER A 301 21.40 -7.49 -4.63
CA SER A 301 20.75 -6.36 -5.28
C SER A 301 21.62 -5.11 -5.19
N TYR A 302 21.40 -4.13 -6.09
CA TYR A 302 22.06 -2.82 -5.99
C TYR A 302 21.96 -2.19 -4.59
N PHE A 303 20.79 -2.28 -3.98
CA PHE A 303 20.55 -1.70 -2.67
C PHE A 303 21.22 -2.47 -1.54
N ASP A 304 21.22 -3.80 -1.60
CA ASP A 304 21.94 -4.60 -0.61
C ASP A 304 23.44 -4.35 -0.73
N TYR A 305 23.96 -4.25 -1.96
CA TYR A 305 25.36 -3.95 -2.22
C TYR A 305 25.76 -2.57 -1.63
N ILE A 306 25.04 -1.51 -1.97
CA ILE A 306 25.31 -0.16 -1.46
C ILE A 306 25.09 -0.07 0.06
N ASN A 307 24.02 -0.68 0.59
CA ASN A 307 23.76 -0.67 2.02
C ASN A 307 24.82 -1.44 2.82
N ASN A 308 25.36 -2.53 2.28
CA ASN A 308 26.46 -3.24 2.92
C ASN A 308 27.70 -2.34 3.07
N LEU A 309 28.10 -1.63 2.01
CA LEU A 309 29.20 -0.67 2.03
C LEU A 309 28.96 0.48 3.00
N ARG A 310 27.78 1.06 2.99
CA ARG A 310 27.38 2.14 3.92
C ARG A 310 27.37 1.69 5.37
N VAL A 311 26.87 0.48 5.66
CA VAL A 311 26.86 -0.08 7.03
C VAL A 311 28.28 -0.41 7.48
N GLU A 312 29.13 -0.92 6.59
CA GLU A 312 30.55 -1.14 6.90
C GLU A 312 31.27 0.17 7.26
N GLU A 313 31.07 1.23 6.47
CA GLU A 313 31.63 2.55 6.74
C GLU A 313 31.09 3.14 8.06
N ALA A 314 29.79 3.08 8.29
CA ALA A 314 29.18 3.49 9.56
C ALA A 314 29.72 2.67 10.75
N GLY A 315 29.97 1.38 10.56
CA GLY A 315 30.59 0.52 11.58
C GLY A 315 32.01 0.96 11.96
N LYS A 316 32.82 1.33 10.95
CA LYS A 316 34.16 1.90 11.15
C LYS A 316 34.07 3.21 11.93
N MET A 317 33.16 4.11 11.58
CA MET A 317 32.92 5.36 12.27
C MET A 317 32.47 5.13 13.72
N LEU A 318 31.50 4.26 13.96
CA LEU A 318 31.00 3.92 15.31
C LEU A 318 32.05 3.33 16.22
N GLY A 319 33.00 2.56 15.66
CA GLY A 319 34.12 1.96 16.38
C GLY A 319 35.30 2.93 16.64
N SER A 320 35.34 4.08 15.97
CA SER A 320 36.42 5.05 16.08
C SER A 320 36.34 5.90 17.34
N PRO A 321 37.47 6.49 17.83
CA PRO A 321 37.44 7.45 18.92
C PRO A 321 36.56 8.67 18.66
N LEU A 322 36.49 9.14 17.40
CA LEU A 322 35.65 10.24 16.97
C LEU A 322 34.16 9.87 17.02
N GLY A 323 33.82 8.66 16.62
CA GLY A 323 32.44 8.15 16.63
C GLY A 323 31.82 8.04 18.03
N ARG A 324 32.62 8.11 19.09
CA ARG A 324 32.10 8.19 20.47
C ARG A 324 31.40 9.52 20.75
N ARG A 325 31.80 10.60 20.08
CA ARG A 325 31.30 11.97 20.27
C ARG A 325 30.20 12.35 19.28
N LEU A 326 30.13 11.67 18.13
CA LEU A 326 29.17 11.96 17.10
C LEU A 326 27.77 11.37 17.44
N LYS A 327 26.70 12.05 17.01
CA LYS A 327 25.36 11.48 17.07
C LYS A 327 25.25 10.35 16.07
N ILE A 328 24.43 9.34 16.38
CA ILE A 328 24.17 8.21 15.45
C ILE A 328 23.58 8.72 14.15
N ALA A 329 22.77 9.78 14.20
CA ALA A 329 22.20 10.42 13.02
C ALA A 329 23.26 11.00 12.09
N ASP A 330 24.27 11.67 12.65
CA ASP A 330 25.34 12.28 11.86
C ASP A 330 26.15 11.19 11.15
N ILE A 331 26.51 10.10 11.86
CA ILE A 331 27.19 8.95 11.28
C ILE A 331 26.34 8.29 10.16
N ALA A 332 25.03 8.23 10.33
CA ALA A 332 24.14 7.69 9.29
C ALA A 332 24.18 8.53 8.02
N TYR A 333 24.13 9.86 8.15
CA TYR A 333 24.20 10.77 7.00
C TYR A 333 25.58 10.78 6.35
N ASP A 334 26.65 10.81 7.13
CA ASP A 334 28.05 10.76 6.66
C ASP A 334 28.34 9.43 5.91
N ALA A 335 27.70 8.33 6.30
CA ALA A 335 27.77 7.06 5.60
C ALA A 335 26.91 7.02 4.32
N GLY A 336 26.15 8.07 3.99
CA GLY A 336 25.36 8.21 2.79
C GLY A 336 23.88 7.78 2.90
N PHE A 337 23.36 7.58 4.11
CA PHE A 337 21.93 7.29 4.27
C PHE A 337 21.10 8.57 4.27
N ASN A 338 19.97 8.58 3.53
CA ASN A 338 19.03 9.71 3.49
C ASN A 338 18.09 9.76 4.69
N SER A 339 18.07 8.74 5.54
CA SER A 339 17.11 8.64 6.64
C SER A 339 17.64 7.72 7.74
N LEU A 340 17.50 8.19 8.98
CA LEU A 340 17.89 7.43 10.17
C LEU A 340 17.13 6.10 10.33
N SER A 341 15.87 6.06 9.89
CA SER A 341 15.08 4.82 9.93
C SER A 341 15.67 3.75 9.02
N VAL A 342 16.02 4.13 7.77
CA VAL A 342 16.64 3.22 6.79
C VAL A 342 17.97 2.72 7.27
N PHE A 343 18.77 3.62 7.84
CA PHE A 343 20.05 3.26 8.44
C PHE A 343 19.88 2.22 9.56
N ASN A 344 19.00 2.47 10.52
CA ASN A 344 18.79 1.56 11.65
C ASN A 344 18.31 0.18 11.18
N ASP A 345 17.41 0.12 10.20
CA ASP A 345 16.91 -1.14 9.65
C ASP A 345 18.01 -1.90 8.90
N ALA A 346 18.75 -1.22 8.02
CA ALA A 346 19.87 -1.82 7.28
C ALA A 346 20.99 -2.27 8.24
N PHE A 347 21.37 -1.44 9.19
CA PHE A 347 22.44 -1.74 10.13
C PHE A 347 22.08 -2.96 11.00
N LYS A 348 20.86 -3.02 11.53
CA LYS A 348 20.40 -4.18 12.30
C LYS A 348 20.27 -5.45 11.44
N LYS A 349 19.81 -5.32 10.18
CA LYS A 349 19.69 -6.45 9.24
C LYS A 349 21.07 -7.07 8.96
N ILE A 350 22.10 -6.23 8.74
CA ILE A 350 23.43 -6.66 8.31
C ILE A 350 24.30 -7.09 9.49
N THR A 351 24.25 -6.35 10.61
CA THR A 351 25.15 -6.60 11.77
C THR A 351 24.50 -7.42 12.89
N GLY A 352 23.17 -7.67 12.82
CA GLY A 352 22.40 -8.32 13.89
C GLY A 352 22.16 -7.43 15.12
N ARG A 353 22.70 -6.21 15.17
CA ARG A 353 22.66 -5.29 16.33
C ARG A 353 22.19 -3.92 15.89
N THR A 354 21.61 -3.17 16.83
CA THR A 354 21.34 -1.75 16.58
C THR A 354 22.65 -0.95 16.58
N PRO A 355 22.72 0.21 15.90
CA PRO A 355 23.91 1.08 15.91
C PRO A 355 24.38 1.46 17.33
N SER A 356 23.44 1.68 18.25
CA SER A 356 23.72 1.99 19.65
C SER A 356 24.34 0.82 20.41
N GLU A 357 23.84 -0.39 20.21
CA GLU A 357 24.39 -1.63 20.78
C GLU A 357 25.78 -1.92 20.21
N PHE A 358 25.95 -1.75 18.90
CA PHE A 358 27.24 -1.92 18.23
C PHE A 358 28.29 -0.95 18.78
N ARG A 359 27.96 0.34 18.93
CA ARG A 359 28.83 1.36 19.54
C ARG A 359 29.25 0.97 20.96
N ARG A 360 28.29 0.52 21.79
CA ARG A 360 28.59 0.08 23.16
C ARG A 360 29.51 -1.13 23.21
N ALA A 361 29.32 -2.08 22.33
CA ALA A 361 30.15 -3.29 22.22
C ALA A 361 31.60 -2.93 21.77
N ALA A 362 31.73 -2.07 20.76
CA ALA A 362 33.02 -1.57 20.29
C ALA A 362 33.80 -0.81 21.39
N GLN A 363 33.08 -0.08 22.24
CA GLN A 363 33.67 0.63 23.39
C GLN A 363 34.20 -0.30 24.50
N LYS A 364 33.52 -1.45 24.73
CA LYS A 364 33.95 -2.45 25.73
C LYS A 364 35.15 -3.28 25.27
N ASN A 365 35.26 -3.57 23.98
CA ASN A 365 36.26 -4.53 23.48
C ASN A 365 37.48 -3.91 22.79
N GLY A 366 37.62 -2.59 22.79
CA GLY A 366 38.81 -1.88 22.26
C GLY A 366 39.14 -2.10 20.77
N LYS A 367 38.60 -3.10 20.11
CA LYS A 367 38.72 -3.39 18.66
C LYS A 367 37.65 -4.41 18.25
N ILE A 368 36.66 -4.03 17.45
CA ILE A 368 35.93 -4.96 16.62
C ILE A 368 35.82 -4.35 15.22
N VAL A 369 36.63 -4.89 14.31
CA VAL A 369 36.45 -4.75 12.87
C VAL A 369 35.40 -5.79 12.48
N PRO A 370 34.37 -5.48 11.65
CA PRO A 370 33.43 -6.48 11.18
C PRO A 370 34.19 -7.57 10.39
N ASP A 371 33.96 -8.81 10.76
CA ASP A 371 34.52 -9.97 10.06
C ASP A 371 33.95 -10.06 8.63
N ARG A 372 34.83 -10.15 7.64
CA ARG A 372 34.52 -10.31 6.21
C ARG A 372 34.02 -11.71 5.83
N SER A 373 33.66 -12.57 6.79
CA SER A 373 33.31 -13.97 6.55
C SER A 373 31.80 -14.22 6.42
N VAL A 374 31.10 -13.45 5.58
CA VAL A 374 29.84 -13.90 4.98
C VAL A 374 29.99 -13.80 3.46
N ARG A 375 30.54 -14.88 2.91
CA ARG A 375 30.57 -15.17 1.48
C ARG A 375 29.19 -15.65 1.00
#